data_499174c9a3c5ba49f52973c8a86c8bc8
#
_entry.id   499174c9a3c5ba49f52973c8a86c8bc8
#
_cell.length_a   1.000
_cell.length_b   1.000
_cell.length_c   1.000
_cell.angle_alpha   90.00
_cell.angle_beta   90.00
_cell.angle_gamma   90.00
#
_symmetry.space_group_name_H-M   'P 1'
#
loop_
_entity.id
_entity.type
_entity.pdbx_description
1 polymer ?
#
loop_
_entity_poly.entity_id
_entity_poly.type
_entity_poly.pdbx_seq_one_letter_code
_entity_poly.pdbx_strand_id
1 'polypeptide(L)'
;MFKKLRVFVASLLALILAISLSTLSSPAAPKGDPITLGYSNWAGWWPWAIAVDQKMFEKNGVNVQMKWFDGYVQSMETFAAGKIDGNSQTLNDTISFLPGENGGEVVVLVNDNSAGNDQIIADKSIKSVADLKGKTVAVEEGVVDDFLLVLALNDVGLTRDDVIIKGLPTDQAATAF
;
A
#
# COMPACT_ATOMS: atom_id res chain seq x y z
N MET A 1 -23.92 -42.93 48.66
CA MET A 1 -23.52 -41.52 48.70
C MET A 1 -22.14 -41.26 48.09
N PHE A 2 -21.10 -42.00 48.43
CA PHE A 2 -19.71 -41.84 47.97
C PHE A 2 -19.47 -42.04 46.47
N LYS A 3 -20.23 -42.90 45.77
CA LYS A 3 -20.05 -43.10 44.31
C LYS A 3 -20.44 -41.86 43.50
N LYS A 4 -21.52 -41.16 43.84
CA LYS A 4 -21.97 -39.96 43.20
C LYS A 4 -21.01 -38.78 43.41
N LEU A 5 -20.41 -38.69 44.61
CA LEU A 5 -19.41 -37.64 44.90
C LEU A 5 -18.10 -37.87 44.10
N ARG A 6 -17.65 -39.12 43.94
CA ARG A 6 -16.46 -39.43 43.12
C ARG A 6 -16.64 -39.07 41.63
N VAL A 7 -17.83 -39.34 41.10
CA VAL A 7 -18.13 -38.97 39.69
C VAL A 7 -18.16 -37.44 39.53
N PHE A 8 -18.76 -36.73 40.50
CA PHE A 8 -18.84 -35.26 40.45
C PHE A 8 -17.43 -34.60 40.52
N VAL A 9 -16.59 -35.08 41.41
CA VAL A 9 -15.19 -34.62 41.54
C VAL A 9 -14.37 -34.92 40.30
N ALA A 10 -14.52 -36.11 39.71
CA ALA A 10 -13.84 -36.46 38.46
C ALA A 10 -14.28 -35.62 37.29
N SER A 11 -15.58 -35.28 37.16
CA SER A 11 -16.11 -34.39 36.11
C SER A 11 -15.65 -32.97 36.30
N LEU A 12 -15.56 -32.45 37.53
CA LEU A 12 -15.06 -31.12 37.82
C LEU A 12 -13.56 -30.99 37.49
N LEU A 13 -12.75 -32.01 37.83
CA LEU A 13 -11.34 -32.05 37.49
C LEU A 13 -11.12 -32.13 35.96
N ALA A 14 -11.92 -32.91 35.25
CA ALA A 14 -11.86 -32.96 33.77
C ALA A 14 -12.22 -31.62 33.11
N LEU A 15 -13.20 -30.91 33.67
CA LEU A 15 -13.60 -29.59 33.18
C LEU A 15 -12.51 -28.55 33.44
N ILE A 16 -11.88 -28.57 34.61
CA ILE A 16 -10.76 -27.66 34.93
C ILE A 16 -9.55 -27.97 34.03
N LEU A 17 -9.26 -29.24 33.74
CA LEU A 17 -8.17 -29.63 32.84
C LEU A 17 -8.47 -29.21 31.41
N ALA A 18 -9.70 -29.30 30.92
CA ALA A 18 -10.11 -28.87 29.60
C ALA A 18 -10.01 -27.34 29.44
N ILE A 19 -10.35 -26.58 30.47
CA ILE A 19 -10.23 -25.10 30.47
C ILE A 19 -8.76 -24.70 30.51
N SER A 20 -7.89 -25.43 31.22
CA SER A 20 -6.45 -25.15 31.27
C SER A 20 -5.72 -25.44 29.95
N LEU A 21 -6.20 -26.39 29.14
CA LEU A 21 -5.63 -26.68 27.82
C LEU A 21 -6.04 -25.68 26.77
N SER A 22 -7.17 -25.00 26.91
CA SER A 22 -7.64 -24.01 25.95
C SER A 22 -6.93 -22.65 26.04
N THR A 23 -6.15 -22.41 27.09
CA THR A 23 -5.42 -21.14 27.28
C THR A 23 -4.00 -21.14 26.69
N LEU A 24 -3.56 -22.24 26.06
CA LEU A 24 -2.16 -22.42 25.63
C LEU A 24 -1.91 -22.06 24.17
N SER A 25 -2.85 -21.44 23.47
CA SER A 25 -2.66 -20.99 22.08
C SER A 25 -2.69 -19.48 21.96
N SER A 26 -1.98 -18.75 22.81
CA SER A 26 -1.60 -17.39 22.47
C SER A 26 -0.62 -17.45 21.30
N PRO A 27 -0.85 -16.76 20.19
CA PRO A 27 0.17 -16.65 19.17
C PRO A 27 1.46 -16.16 19.81
N ALA A 28 2.57 -16.79 19.49
CA ALA A 28 3.87 -16.36 19.98
C ALA A 28 4.05 -14.88 19.56
N ALA A 29 4.53 -14.05 20.47
CA ALA A 29 4.85 -12.67 20.14
C ALA A 29 5.81 -12.65 18.94
N PRO A 30 5.63 -11.71 17.99
CA PRO A 30 6.52 -11.57 16.85
C PRO A 30 7.98 -11.52 17.30
N LYS A 31 8.85 -12.26 16.64
CA LYS A 31 10.28 -12.29 16.95
C LYS A 31 11.03 -11.41 15.98
N GLY A 32 11.90 -10.55 16.50
CA GLY A 32 12.81 -9.70 15.73
C GLY A 32 12.44 -8.22 15.79
N ASP A 33 13.33 -7.41 15.24
CA ASP A 33 13.09 -5.98 15.07
C ASP A 33 11.92 -5.73 14.13
N PRO A 34 11.16 -4.65 14.33
CA PRO A 34 10.03 -4.33 13.48
C PRO A 34 10.49 -3.98 12.05
N ILE A 35 9.83 -4.56 11.06
CA ILE A 35 9.96 -4.17 9.65
C ILE A 35 8.97 -3.03 9.40
N THR A 36 9.47 -1.88 9.00
CA THR A 36 8.63 -0.71 8.70
C THR A 36 8.27 -0.69 7.21
N LEU A 37 6.97 -0.79 6.91
CA LEU A 37 6.44 -0.71 5.54
C LEU A 37 5.69 0.61 5.35
N GLY A 38 6.14 1.40 4.36
CA GLY A 38 5.49 2.63 3.93
C GLY A 38 4.32 2.37 2.97
N TYR A 39 3.30 3.19 3.05
CA TYR A 39 2.20 3.24 2.09
C TYR A 39 1.53 4.62 2.12
N SER A 40 0.85 4.98 1.04
CA SER A 40 0.13 6.25 0.88
C SER A 40 -1.29 6.03 0.37
N ASN A 41 -1.94 7.09 -0.08
CA ASN A 41 -3.35 7.06 -0.45
C ASN A 41 -3.61 6.40 -1.83
N TRP A 42 -3.56 5.08 -1.86
CA TRP A 42 -4.00 4.28 -3.00
C TRP A 42 -4.84 3.08 -2.52
N ALA A 43 -6.00 2.87 -3.11
CA ALA A 43 -6.94 1.84 -2.68
C ALA A 43 -6.34 0.41 -2.74
N GLY A 44 -5.49 0.13 -3.73
CA GLY A 44 -4.81 -1.16 -3.88
C GLY A 44 -3.82 -1.48 -2.75
N TRP A 45 -3.43 -0.49 -1.95
CA TRP A 45 -2.55 -0.70 -0.78
C TRP A 45 -3.31 -0.83 0.54
N TRP A 46 -4.60 -0.54 0.56
CA TRP A 46 -5.43 -0.67 1.77
C TRP A 46 -5.58 -2.10 2.31
N PRO A 47 -5.37 -3.18 1.54
CA PRO A 47 -5.29 -4.52 2.11
C PRO A 47 -4.28 -4.66 3.26
N TRP A 48 -3.25 -3.83 3.32
CA TRP A 48 -2.34 -3.76 4.47
C TRP A 48 -3.06 -3.41 5.78
N ALA A 49 -4.01 -2.48 5.74
CA ALA A 49 -4.81 -2.13 6.92
C ALA A 49 -5.63 -3.33 7.41
N ILE A 50 -6.16 -4.16 6.49
CA ILE A 50 -6.85 -5.40 6.82
C ILE A 50 -5.87 -6.39 7.46
N ALA A 51 -4.66 -6.53 6.91
CA ALA A 51 -3.65 -7.42 7.47
C ALA A 51 -3.27 -7.05 8.90
N VAL A 52 -3.18 -5.75 9.21
CA VAL A 52 -2.94 -5.23 10.57
C VAL A 52 -4.15 -5.53 11.48
N ASP A 53 -5.36 -5.15 11.07
CA ASP A 53 -6.60 -5.35 11.85
C ASP A 53 -6.82 -6.82 12.19
N GLN A 54 -6.61 -7.69 11.21
CA GLN A 54 -6.73 -9.14 11.36
C GLN A 54 -5.51 -9.80 12.03
N LYS A 55 -4.50 -9.03 12.45
CA LYS A 55 -3.26 -9.51 13.07
C LYS A 55 -2.55 -10.59 12.24
N MET A 56 -2.58 -10.44 10.92
CA MET A 56 -2.01 -11.45 10.03
C MET A 56 -0.49 -11.54 10.18
N PHE A 57 0.19 -10.43 10.38
CA PHE A 57 1.64 -10.39 10.61
C PHE A 57 2.01 -11.14 11.91
N GLU A 58 1.34 -10.82 13.00
CA GLU A 58 1.58 -11.45 14.29
C GLU A 58 1.27 -12.96 14.27
N LYS A 59 0.16 -13.36 13.62
CA LYS A 59 -0.20 -14.77 13.43
C LYS A 59 0.86 -15.57 12.67
N ASN A 60 1.62 -14.90 11.81
CA ASN A 60 2.72 -15.48 11.06
C ASN A 60 4.09 -15.24 11.71
N GLY A 61 4.13 -14.72 12.94
CA GLY A 61 5.37 -14.51 13.70
C GLY A 61 6.26 -13.38 13.18
N VAL A 62 5.70 -12.46 12.38
CA VAL A 62 6.41 -11.31 11.79
C VAL A 62 6.00 -10.04 12.52
N ASN A 63 7.00 -9.19 12.84
CA ASN A 63 6.76 -7.89 13.45
C ASN A 63 6.80 -6.81 12.35
N VAL A 64 5.63 -6.36 11.90
CA VAL A 64 5.50 -5.34 10.85
C VAL A 64 4.82 -4.10 11.42
N GLN A 65 5.40 -2.94 11.16
CA GLN A 65 4.84 -1.63 11.44
C GLN A 65 4.49 -0.93 10.13
N MET A 66 3.22 -0.63 9.94
CA MET A 66 2.76 0.14 8.79
C MET A 66 2.95 1.63 9.06
N LYS A 67 3.56 2.34 8.11
CA LYS A 67 3.78 3.78 8.16
C LYS A 67 3.02 4.47 7.03
N TRP A 68 2.03 5.27 7.42
CA TRP A 68 1.29 6.11 6.49
C TRP A 68 2.10 7.33 6.07
N PHE A 69 1.96 7.70 4.80
CA PHE A 69 2.46 8.95 4.23
C PHE A 69 1.31 9.67 3.52
N ASP A 70 1.17 10.98 3.79
CA ASP A 70 0.17 11.80 3.09
C ASP A 70 0.54 12.03 1.62
N GLY A 71 1.84 12.09 1.31
CA GLY A 71 2.37 12.21 -0.05
C GLY A 71 3.01 10.92 -0.55
N TYR A 72 2.67 10.53 -1.77
CA TYR A 72 3.23 9.34 -2.42
C TYR A 72 4.74 9.48 -2.67
N VAL A 73 5.17 10.57 -3.28
CA VAL A 73 6.61 10.86 -3.51
C VAL A 73 7.39 10.85 -2.21
N GLN A 74 6.83 11.42 -1.13
CA GLN A 74 7.47 11.43 0.17
C GLN A 74 7.73 10.00 0.71
N SER A 75 6.82 9.05 0.45
CA SER A 75 7.02 7.66 0.86
C SER A 75 8.20 7.02 0.13
N MET A 76 8.29 7.24 -1.18
CA MET A 76 9.38 6.73 -2.02
C MET A 76 10.74 7.34 -1.64
N GLU A 77 10.82 8.65 -1.45
CA GLU A 77 12.03 9.33 -0.97
C GLU A 77 12.49 8.80 0.39
N THR A 78 11.52 8.53 1.29
CA THR A 78 11.83 7.97 2.61
C THR A 78 12.39 6.56 2.50
N PHE A 79 11.86 5.75 1.57
CA PHE A 79 12.35 4.42 1.29
C PHE A 79 13.72 4.45 0.62
N ALA A 80 13.90 5.24 -0.42
CA ALA A 80 15.20 5.42 -1.11
C ALA A 80 16.30 5.92 -0.17
N ALA A 81 15.94 6.70 0.85
CA ALA A 81 16.86 7.14 1.90
C ALA A 81 17.15 6.07 2.97
N GLY A 82 16.61 4.86 2.85
CA GLY A 82 16.81 3.75 3.80
C GLY A 82 16.21 4.00 5.18
N LYS A 83 15.20 4.86 5.31
CA LYS A 83 14.55 5.19 6.59
C LYS A 83 13.34 4.30 6.91
N ILE A 84 12.92 3.49 5.97
CA ILE A 84 11.93 2.42 6.09
C ILE A 84 12.44 1.21 5.32
N ASP A 85 11.98 0.01 5.69
CA ASP A 85 12.50 -1.25 5.16
C ASP A 85 11.80 -1.68 3.87
N GLY A 86 10.62 -1.18 3.61
CA GLY A 86 9.86 -1.42 2.40
C GLY A 86 8.84 -0.34 2.14
N ASN A 87 8.37 -0.24 0.90
CA ASN A 87 7.36 0.73 0.48
C ASN A 87 6.37 0.09 -0.50
N SER A 88 5.15 0.59 -0.51
CA SER A 88 4.17 0.29 -1.55
C SER A 88 4.26 1.35 -2.63
N GLN A 89 4.66 0.94 -3.82
CA GLN A 89 4.86 1.84 -4.95
C GLN A 89 4.60 1.12 -6.28
N THR A 90 4.42 1.87 -7.34
CA THR A 90 4.20 1.30 -8.67
C THR A 90 5.49 0.77 -9.28
N LEU A 91 5.39 -0.15 -10.24
CA LEU A 91 6.56 -0.74 -10.87
C LEU A 91 7.38 0.28 -11.68
N ASN A 92 6.69 1.19 -12.40
CA ASN A 92 7.37 2.25 -13.15
C ASN A 92 8.14 3.18 -12.21
N ASP A 93 7.56 3.52 -11.05
CA ASP A 93 8.20 4.40 -10.09
C ASP A 93 9.33 3.68 -9.35
N THR A 94 9.19 2.38 -9.08
CA THR A 94 10.31 1.55 -8.61
C THR A 94 11.52 1.65 -9.55
N ILE A 95 11.29 1.62 -10.86
CA ILE A 95 12.36 1.76 -11.85
C ILE A 95 12.94 3.18 -11.88
N SER A 96 12.09 4.20 -11.77
CA SER A 96 12.48 5.62 -11.84
C SER A 96 13.23 6.09 -10.58
N PHE A 97 12.89 5.54 -9.42
CA PHE A 97 13.48 5.88 -8.12
C PHE A 97 14.57 4.91 -7.67
N LEU A 98 15.03 4.01 -8.54
CA LEU A 98 16.13 3.12 -8.18
C LEU A 98 17.28 3.93 -7.58
N PRO A 99 17.65 3.66 -6.32
CA PRO A 99 18.82 4.31 -5.74
C PRO A 99 20.04 3.91 -6.60
N GLY A 100 20.84 4.89 -6.97
CA GLY A 100 22.08 4.66 -7.71
C GLY A 100 22.95 3.60 -7.01
N GLU A 101 24.22 3.66 -7.03
CA GLU A 101 25.25 2.67 -6.67
C GLU A 101 25.06 1.81 -5.39
N ASN A 102 24.03 2.02 -4.57
CA ASN A 102 23.88 1.41 -3.22
C ASN A 102 22.93 0.22 -3.10
N GLY A 103 22.58 -0.43 -4.17
CA GLY A 103 21.78 -1.65 -4.15
C GLY A 103 20.38 -1.46 -4.74
N GLY A 104 19.92 -2.49 -5.41
CA GLY A 104 18.62 -2.51 -6.05
C GLY A 104 17.49 -2.76 -5.05
N GLU A 105 16.30 -2.38 -5.43
CA GLU A 105 15.07 -2.74 -4.74
C GLU A 105 14.63 -4.15 -5.17
N VAL A 106 13.92 -4.84 -4.29
CA VAL A 106 13.35 -6.17 -4.57
C VAL A 106 11.85 -6.09 -4.44
N VAL A 107 11.12 -6.42 -5.51
CA VAL A 107 9.67 -6.57 -5.46
C VAL A 107 9.34 -7.90 -4.78
N VAL A 108 8.78 -7.84 -3.58
CA VAL A 108 8.45 -9.04 -2.76
C VAL A 108 6.98 -9.45 -2.88
N LEU A 109 6.10 -8.52 -3.26
CA LEU A 109 4.67 -8.78 -3.38
C LEU A 109 4.05 -7.79 -4.37
N VAL A 110 3.10 -8.26 -5.17
CA VAL A 110 2.21 -7.42 -5.97
C VAL A 110 0.86 -7.34 -5.24
N ASN A 111 0.53 -6.16 -4.75
CA ASN A 111 -0.73 -5.91 -4.03
C ASN A 111 -1.91 -5.73 -4.96
N ASP A 112 -1.66 -5.06 -6.09
CA ASP A 112 -2.67 -4.56 -6.98
C ASP A 112 -2.16 -4.58 -8.43
N ASN A 113 -3.09 -4.58 -9.36
CA ASN A 113 -2.82 -4.39 -10.77
C ASN A 113 -3.86 -3.43 -11.33
N SER A 114 -3.45 -2.21 -11.67
CA SER A 114 -4.36 -1.24 -12.27
C SER A 114 -4.81 -1.69 -13.65
N ALA A 115 -6.11 -1.84 -13.81
CA ALA A 115 -6.77 -2.23 -15.06
C ALA A 115 -7.93 -1.27 -15.34
N GLY A 116 -7.60 -0.04 -15.75
CA GLY A 116 -8.56 1.04 -16.02
C GLY A 116 -8.94 1.87 -14.78
N ASN A 117 -8.22 1.75 -13.68
CA ASN A 117 -8.41 2.58 -12.50
C ASN A 117 -7.73 3.96 -12.65
N ASP A 118 -6.53 3.97 -13.26
CA ASP A 118 -5.83 5.21 -13.54
C ASP A 118 -6.45 5.89 -14.75
N GLN A 119 -6.87 7.14 -14.58
CA GLN A 119 -7.64 7.87 -15.59
C GLN A 119 -7.28 9.36 -15.60
N ILE A 120 -7.34 9.96 -16.78
CA ILE A 120 -7.28 11.42 -16.93
C ILE A 120 -8.71 11.94 -16.85
N ILE A 121 -9.01 12.74 -15.84
CA ILE A 121 -10.31 13.39 -15.65
C ILE A 121 -10.25 14.79 -16.29
N ALA A 122 -11.23 15.13 -17.08
CA ALA A 122 -11.28 16.39 -17.80
C ALA A 122 -12.67 17.00 -17.80
N ASP A 123 -12.75 18.33 -18.08
CA ASP A 123 -14.01 19.02 -18.31
C ASP A 123 -14.80 18.38 -19.47
N LYS A 124 -16.12 18.52 -19.42
CA LYS A 124 -17.04 17.97 -20.42
C LYS A 124 -16.80 18.46 -21.86
N SER A 125 -16.11 19.59 -22.04
CA SER A 125 -15.73 20.10 -23.36
C SER A 125 -14.61 19.29 -24.02
N ILE A 126 -13.76 18.63 -23.23
CA ILE A 126 -12.69 17.74 -23.68
C ILE A 126 -13.31 16.38 -24.04
N LYS A 127 -13.20 15.96 -25.30
CA LYS A 127 -13.80 14.73 -25.80
C LYS A 127 -12.77 13.64 -26.10
N SER A 128 -11.52 14.06 -26.25
CA SER A 128 -10.40 13.16 -26.56
C SER A 128 -9.11 13.72 -25.96
N VAL A 129 -8.08 12.88 -25.88
CA VAL A 129 -6.74 13.32 -25.45
C VAL A 129 -6.18 14.40 -26.38
N ALA A 130 -6.51 14.38 -27.67
CA ALA A 130 -6.07 15.43 -28.62
C ALA A 130 -6.59 16.83 -28.25
N ASP A 131 -7.72 16.93 -27.57
CA ASP A 131 -8.30 18.20 -27.12
C ASP A 131 -7.53 18.82 -25.94
N LEU A 132 -6.60 18.10 -25.35
CA LEU A 132 -5.72 18.59 -24.29
C LEU A 132 -4.64 19.55 -24.81
N LYS A 133 -4.42 19.63 -26.12
CA LYS A 133 -3.42 20.55 -26.70
C LYS A 133 -3.66 21.99 -26.23
N GLY A 134 -2.62 22.58 -25.63
CA GLY A 134 -2.66 23.93 -25.05
C GLY A 134 -3.46 24.07 -23.77
N LYS A 135 -3.96 22.97 -23.19
CA LYS A 135 -4.67 22.99 -21.92
C LYS A 135 -3.73 22.81 -20.74
N THR A 136 -4.18 23.29 -19.58
CA THR A 136 -3.47 23.01 -18.30
C THR A 136 -3.89 21.65 -17.80
N VAL A 137 -2.90 20.81 -17.48
CA VAL A 137 -3.09 19.48 -16.92
C VAL A 137 -2.28 19.39 -15.62
N ALA A 138 -2.96 19.02 -14.55
CA ALA A 138 -2.32 18.80 -13.26
C ALA A 138 -1.86 17.35 -13.16
N VAL A 139 -0.62 17.13 -12.74
CA VAL A 139 -0.01 15.82 -12.49
C VAL A 139 0.99 15.92 -11.35
N GLU A 140 1.21 14.85 -10.65
CA GLU A 140 2.37 14.68 -9.75
C GLU A 140 3.58 14.31 -10.60
N GLU A 141 4.46 15.29 -10.83
CA GLU A 141 5.50 15.18 -11.85
C GLU A 141 6.51 14.07 -11.56
N GLY A 142 6.84 13.31 -12.61
CA GLY A 142 7.87 12.28 -12.57
C GLY A 142 7.42 10.93 -12.01
N VAL A 143 6.14 10.77 -11.69
CA VAL A 143 5.56 9.51 -11.19
C VAL A 143 4.44 8.98 -12.10
N VAL A 144 3.72 7.98 -11.66
CA VAL A 144 2.79 7.16 -12.45
C VAL A 144 1.75 7.96 -13.24
N ASP A 145 1.20 9.03 -12.70
CA ASP A 145 0.18 9.86 -13.38
C ASP A 145 0.80 10.73 -14.48
N ASP A 146 2.00 11.27 -14.30
CA ASP A 146 2.76 11.94 -15.36
C ASP A 146 3.11 10.95 -16.49
N PHE A 147 3.52 9.74 -16.12
CA PHE A 147 3.79 8.68 -17.09
C PHE A 147 2.54 8.30 -17.90
N LEU A 148 1.39 8.15 -17.25
CA LEU A 148 0.11 7.91 -17.93
C LEU A 148 -0.23 9.04 -18.91
N LEU A 149 -0.06 10.30 -18.50
CA LEU A 149 -0.29 11.45 -19.37
C LEU A 149 0.60 11.41 -20.60
N VAL A 150 1.89 11.16 -20.43
CA VAL A 150 2.86 11.08 -21.55
C VAL A 150 2.47 9.97 -22.53
N LEU A 151 2.08 8.79 -22.04
CA LEU A 151 1.61 7.71 -22.90
C LEU A 151 0.37 8.10 -23.68
N ALA A 152 -0.63 8.70 -23.02
CA ALA A 152 -1.86 9.12 -23.65
C ALA A 152 -1.64 10.21 -24.71
N LEU A 153 -0.77 11.18 -24.45
CA LEU A 153 -0.41 12.23 -25.40
C LEU A 153 0.29 11.64 -26.63
N ASN A 154 1.26 10.75 -26.43
CA ASN A 154 2.00 10.10 -27.51
C ASN A 154 1.09 9.28 -28.43
N ASP A 155 0.06 8.62 -27.88
CA ASP A 155 -0.90 7.82 -28.66
C ASP A 155 -1.67 8.66 -29.69
N VAL A 156 -1.83 9.96 -29.43
CA VAL A 156 -2.49 10.90 -30.36
C VAL A 156 -1.50 11.84 -31.06
N GLY A 157 -0.20 11.58 -31.01
CA GLY A 157 0.85 12.35 -31.68
C GLY A 157 1.15 13.68 -31.02
N LEU A 158 0.78 13.87 -29.76
CA LEU A 158 1.16 14.99 -28.92
C LEU A 158 2.34 14.62 -28.00
N THR A 159 2.97 15.64 -27.46
CA THR A 159 4.03 15.51 -26.47
C THR A 159 3.69 16.28 -25.21
N ARG A 160 4.49 16.12 -24.17
CA ARG A 160 4.34 16.88 -22.92
C ARG A 160 4.43 18.40 -23.14
N ASP A 161 5.17 18.85 -24.19
CA ASP A 161 5.31 20.27 -24.53
C ASP A 161 4.06 20.86 -25.19
N ASP A 162 3.13 20.02 -25.65
CA ASP A 162 1.86 20.44 -26.23
C ASP A 162 0.80 20.81 -25.19
N VAL A 163 1.06 20.57 -23.91
CA VAL A 163 0.17 20.87 -22.78
C VAL A 163 0.88 21.76 -21.76
N ILE A 164 0.12 22.43 -20.89
CA ILE A 164 0.67 23.24 -19.81
C ILE A 164 0.65 22.38 -18.54
N ILE A 165 1.80 21.90 -18.10
CA ILE A 165 1.89 21.09 -16.90
C ILE A 165 1.77 21.96 -15.65
N LYS A 166 0.95 21.48 -14.72
CA LYS A 166 0.84 22.01 -13.36
C LYS A 166 1.21 20.91 -12.38
N GLY A 167 2.43 20.99 -11.84
CA GLY A 167 2.92 20.05 -10.82
C GLY A 167 2.12 20.19 -9.53
N LEU A 168 1.30 19.20 -9.22
CA LEU A 168 0.51 19.11 -7.98
C LEU A 168 0.43 17.65 -7.52
N PRO A 169 0.55 17.39 -6.21
CA PRO A 169 0.14 16.10 -5.66
C PRO A 169 -1.28 15.73 -6.06
N THR A 170 -1.56 14.46 -6.27
CA THR A 170 -2.82 13.98 -6.84
C THR A 170 -4.06 14.43 -6.05
N ASP A 171 -4.01 14.46 -4.72
CA ASP A 171 -5.08 14.95 -3.85
C ASP A 171 -5.33 16.44 -4.00
N GLN A 172 -4.28 17.24 -4.20
CA GLN A 172 -4.36 18.67 -4.47
C GLN A 172 -4.86 18.95 -5.88
N ALA A 173 -4.46 18.14 -6.87
CA ALA A 173 -4.95 18.25 -8.25
C ALA A 173 -6.47 18.07 -8.30
N ALA A 174 -7.02 17.09 -7.59
CA ALA A 174 -8.45 16.85 -7.49
C ALA A 174 -9.22 18.04 -6.87
N THR A 175 -8.59 18.73 -5.92
CA THR A 175 -9.19 19.91 -5.28
C THR A 175 -9.11 21.16 -6.16
N ALA A 176 -8.08 21.27 -7.00
CA ALA A 176 -7.86 22.40 -7.90
C ALA A 176 -8.69 22.33 -9.19
N PHE A 177 -9.19 21.15 -9.56
CA PHE A 177 -10.04 20.88 -10.71
C PHE A 177 -11.48 21.34 -10.48
#